data_6464a0bc3978835f032c69219d6ed2de
#
_entry.id   6464a0bc3978835f032c69219d6ed2de
#
_cell.length_a   1.000
_cell.length_b   1.000
_cell.length_c   1.000
_cell.angle_alpha   90.00
_cell.angle_beta   90.00
_cell.angle_gamma   90.00
#
_symmetry.space_group_name_H-M   'P 1'
#
loop_
_entity.id
_entity.type
_entity.pdbx_description
1 polymer ?
#
loop_
_entity_poly.entity_id
_entity_poly.type
_entity_poly.pdbx_seq_one_letter_code
_entity_poly.pdbx_strand_id
1 'polypeptide(L)'
;STGSLFARRFLPPPAPPEAGGEIFDSAREVAAHSDTILSVVTPEASVSVAKEAAAHLKPGQIYIDLTSSFPDEMKMIAALVEPSGAGFVDGAMMGALPVYGHKVLIYVAGLHAGEAARILNAHGMNLKVVGEEPGQASAIKLILSIVTKGFGALLVEMLLASHQYQVEEPVLLALNQFFAKGLDAVVDRFVASDAV
;
A
#
# COMPACT_ATOMS: atom_id res chain seq x y z
N SER A 1 -20.23 -12.62 -7.37
CA SER A 1 -19.27 -12.27 -8.43
C SER A 1 -17.92 -12.93 -8.08
N THR A 2 -17.43 -13.75 -8.99
CA THR A 2 -16.13 -14.42 -8.91
C THR A 2 -15.04 -13.37 -9.11
N GLY A 3 -14.11 -13.24 -8.14
CA GLY A 3 -12.97 -12.34 -8.26
C GLY A 3 -12.06 -12.76 -9.41
N SER A 4 -11.74 -11.82 -10.28
CA SER A 4 -10.86 -12.00 -11.43
C SER A 4 -9.43 -11.58 -11.06
N LEU A 5 -8.45 -12.42 -11.35
CA LEU A 5 -7.03 -12.17 -11.08
C LEU A 5 -6.24 -12.05 -12.40
N PHE A 6 -5.66 -10.88 -12.63
CA PHE A 6 -4.77 -10.64 -13.76
C PHE A 6 -3.31 -10.73 -13.33
N ALA A 7 -2.56 -11.70 -13.86
CA ALA A 7 -1.12 -11.82 -13.63
C ALA A 7 -0.37 -11.83 -14.98
N ARG A 8 0.48 -10.86 -15.23
CA ARG A 8 1.27 -10.79 -16.48
C ARG A 8 2.78 -10.80 -16.27
N ARG A 9 3.39 -11.72 -16.98
CA ARG A 9 4.61 -11.73 -17.82
C ARG A 9 5.99 -12.00 -17.23
N PHE A 10 6.22 -12.06 -15.92
CA PHE A 10 7.57 -12.34 -15.39
C PHE A 10 7.63 -13.37 -14.26
N LEU A 11 6.51 -13.95 -13.90
CA LEU A 11 6.45 -15.08 -12.97
C LEU A 11 5.99 -16.32 -13.77
N PRO A 12 6.42 -17.54 -13.39
CA PRO A 12 5.77 -18.74 -13.89
C PRO A 12 4.25 -18.60 -13.67
N PRO A 13 3.42 -19.13 -14.58
CA PRO A 13 1.97 -19.04 -14.42
C PRO A 13 1.62 -19.48 -12.99
N PRO A 14 0.84 -18.68 -12.25
CA PRO A 14 0.40 -19.09 -10.94
C PRO A 14 -0.30 -20.44 -11.08
N ALA A 15 -0.10 -21.32 -10.10
CA ALA A 15 -0.89 -22.53 -10.00
C ALA A 15 -2.37 -22.15 -10.10
N PRO A 16 -3.21 -22.94 -10.79
CA PRO A 16 -4.64 -22.63 -10.92
C PRO A 16 -5.20 -22.34 -9.53
N PRO A 17 -5.99 -21.28 -9.38
CA PRO A 17 -6.43 -20.85 -8.07
C PRO A 17 -7.28 -21.97 -7.45
N GLU A 18 -6.81 -22.54 -6.35
CA GLU A 18 -7.57 -23.51 -5.54
C GLU A 18 -8.92 -22.94 -5.08
N ALA A 19 -9.10 -21.62 -5.19
CA ALA A 19 -10.28 -20.87 -4.78
C ALA A 19 -11.32 -20.62 -5.91
N GLY A 20 -11.17 -21.22 -7.09
CA GLY A 20 -12.16 -21.10 -8.18
C GLY A 20 -12.17 -19.72 -8.88
N GLY A 21 -11.06 -18.97 -8.88
CA GLY A 21 -10.93 -17.75 -9.67
C GLY A 21 -10.72 -18.06 -11.15
N GLU A 22 -11.06 -17.10 -12.01
CA GLU A 22 -10.82 -17.13 -13.45
C GLU A 22 -9.59 -16.30 -13.80
N ILE A 23 -8.74 -16.80 -14.71
CA ILE A 23 -7.53 -16.13 -15.17
C ILE A 23 -7.78 -15.55 -16.54
N PHE A 24 -7.48 -14.27 -16.73
CA PHE A 24 -7.59 -13.56 -17.99
C PHE A 24 -6.20 -13.12 -18.50
N ASP A 25 -6.05 -13.09 -19.82
CA ASP A 25 -4.78 -12.76 -20.47
C ASP A 25 -4.61 -11.27 -20.77
N SER A 26 -5.64 -10.45 -20.52
CA SER A 26 -5.64 -9.02 -20.86
C SER A 26 -6.40 -8.16 -19.85
N ALA A 27 -5.96 -6.89 -19.68
CA ALA A 27 -6.69 -5.90 -18.91
C ALA A 27 -8.11 -5.67 -19.45
N ARG A 28 -8.33 -5.84 -20.75
CA ARG A 28 -9.65 -5.77 -21.41
C ARG A 28 -10.61 -6.81 -20.86
N GLU A 29 -10.14 -8.07 -20.75
CA GLU A 29 -10.97 -9.16 -20.25
C GLU A 29 -11.28 -8.97 -18.77
N VAL A 30 -10.28 -8.56 -17.97
CA VAL A 30 -10.49 -8.21 -16.55
C VAL A 30 -11.56 -7.12 -16.42
N ALA A 31 -11.44 -6.03 -17.18
CA ALA A 31 -12.40 -4.94 -17.15
C ALA A 31 -13.80 -5.35 -17.63
N ALA A 32 -13.89 -6.33 -18.54
CA ALA A 32 -15.19 -6.82 -19.04
C ALA A 32 -15.95 -7.66 -17.98
N HIS A 33 -15.25 -8.30 -17.03
CA HIS A 33 -15.80 -9.27 -16.08
C HIS A 33 -15.74 -8.83 -14.61
N SER A 34 -15.29 -7.61 -14.32
CA SER A 34 -15.09 -7.13 -12.94
C SER A 34 -15.71 -5.76 -12.73
N ASP A 35 -16.44 -5.59 -11.63
CA ASP A 35 -16.95 -4.28 -11.19
C ASP A 35 -15.89 -3.52 -10.36
N THR A 36 -15.01 -4.26 -9.68
CA THR A 36 -13.91 -3.71 -8.89
C THR A 36 -12.61 -4.38 -9.27
N ILE A 37 -11.60 -3.58 -9.61
CA ILE A 37 -10.30 -4.03 -10.11
C ILE A 37 -9.23 -3.60 -9.12
N LEU A 38 -8.43 -4.56 -8.66
CA LEU A 38 -7.28 -4.32 -7.80
C LEU A 38 -6.00 -4.43 -8.64
N SER A 39 -5.25 -3.33 -8.75
CA SER A 39 -3.93 -3.31 -9.35
C SER A 39 -2.88 -3.57 -8.27
N VAL A 40 -2.11 -4.66 -8.43
CA VAL A 40 -1.00 -5.03 -7.54
C VAL A 40 0.17 -5.42 -8.44
N VAL A 41 0.92 -4.44 -8.86
CA VAL A 41 2.04 -4.59 -9.80
C VAL A 41 3.32 -3.96 -9.25
N THR A 42 4.42 -3.97 -10.01
CA THR A 42 5.61 -3.23 -9.61
C THR A 42 5.42 -1.73 -9.84
N PRO A 43 6.09 -0.84 -9.08
CA PRO A 43 5.99 0.61 -9.28
C PRO A 43 6.23 1.04 -10.73
N GLU A 44 7.23 0.46 -11.39
CA GLU A 44 7.59 0.78 -12.77
C GLU A 44 6.49 0.42 -13.78
N ALA A 45 5.63 -0.54 -13.45
CA ALA A 45 4.54 -0.99 -14.33
C ALA A 45 3.22 -0.27 -14.04
N SER A 46 3.05 0.37 -12.89
CA SER A 46 1.79 0.89 -12.38
C SER A 46 1.09 1.81 -13.41
N VAL A 47 1.77 2.85 -13.86
CA VAL A 47 1.22 3.83 -14.81
C VAL A 47 0.87 3.17 -16.17
N SER A 48 1.71 2.26 -16.67
CA SER A 48 1.46 1.59 -17.95
C SER A 48 0.27 0.63 -17.89
N VAL A 49 0.12 -0.09 -16.79
CA VAL A 49 -1.00 -1.00 -16.54
C VAL A 49 -2.30 -0.22 -16.35
N ALA A 50 -2.26 0.88 -15.61
CA ALA A 50 -3.41 1.75 -15.44
C ALA A 50 -3.87 2.37 -16.79
N LYS A 51 -2.93 2.80 -17.64
CA LYS A 51 -3.22 3.30 -18.99
C LYS A 51 -3.87 2.23 -19.88
N GLU A 52 -3.38 0.98 -19.83
CA GLU A 52 -3.99 -0.14 -20.56
C GLU A 52 -5.40 -0.42 -20.02
N ALA A 53 -5.58 -0.47 -18.71
CA ALA A 53 -6.88 -0.72 -18.09
C ALA A 53 -7.89 0.39 -18.41
N ALA A 54 -7.48 1.66 -18.31
CA ALA A 54 -8.34 2.83 -18.55
C ALA A 54 -9.00 2.83 -19.93
N ALA A 55 -8.34 2.25 -20.95
CA ALA A 55 -8.90 2.11 -22.29
C ALA A 55 -10.12 1.15 -22.37
N HIS A 56 -10.36 0.38 -21.32
CA HIS A 56 -11.40 -0.66 -21.27
C HIS A 56 -12.36 -0.53 -20.10
N LEU A 57 -12.05 0.36 -19.14
CA LEU A 57 -12.89 0.66 -17.99
C LEU A 57 -14.20 1.33 -18.45
N LYS A 58 -15.24 1.18 -17.64
CA LYS A 58 -16.60 1.70 -17.90
C LYS A 58 -17.10 2.49 -16.67
N PRO A 59 -18.06 3.38 -16.88
CA PRO A 59 -18.76 4.06 -15.78
C PRO A 59 -19.31 3.05 -14.76
N GLY A 60 -19.11 3.36 -13.47
CA GLY A 60 -19.56 2.54 -12.35
C GLY A 60 -18.57 1.46 -11.91
N GLN A 61 -17.47 1.24 -12.64
CA GLN A 61 -16.37 0.39 -12.16
C GLN A 61 -15.45 1.18 -11.22
N ILE A 62 -14.73 0.47 -10.34
CA ILE A 62 -13.73 1.06 -9.44
C ILE A 62 -12.36 0.42 -9.72
N TYR A 63 -11.39 1.25 -10.05
CA TYR A 63 -9.98 0.85 -10.18
C TYR A 63 -9.22 1.27 -8.92
N ILE A 64 -8.68 0.30 -8.19
CA ILE A 64 -7.94 0.51 -6.95
C ILE A 64 -6.48 0.14 -7.21
N ASP A 65 -5.57 1.11 -7.11
CA ASP A 65 -4.14 0.82 -7.21
C ASP A 65 -3.53 0.64 -5.81
N LEU A 66 -3.02 -0.55 -5.55
CA LEU A 66 -2.35 -0.94 -4.29
C LEU A 66 -0.83 -0.99 -4.45
N THR A 67 -0.32 -0.50 -5.57
CA THR A 67 1.12 -0.46 -5.85
C THR A 67 1.81 0.54 -4.92
N SER A 68 3.02 0.22 -4.48
CA SER A 68 3.81 1.14 -3.64
C SER A 68 4.50 2.21 -4.49
N SER A 69 3.72 3.06 -5.15
CA SER A 69 4.17 4.15 -6.00
C SER A 69 4.19 5.50 -5.26
N PHE A 70 4.73 6.53 -5.92
CA PHE A 70 4.76 7.88 -5.37
C PHE A 70 3.38 8.56 -5.44
N PRO A 71 3.07 9.51 -4.53
CA PRO A 71 1.80 10.24 -4.53
C PRO A 71 1.45 10.89 -5.87
N ASP A 72 2.43 11.46 -6.55
CA ASP A 72 2.21 12.11 -7.84
C ASP A 72 1.92 11.10 -8.97
N GLU A 73 2.46 9.89 -8.90
CA GLU A 73 2.08 8.80 -9.81
C GLU A 73 0.62 8.39 -9.61
N MET A 74 0.12 8.35 -8.37
CA MET A 74 -1.29 8.07 -8.09
C MET A 74 -2.22 9.14 -8.67
N LYS A 75 -1.83 10.42 -8.62
CA LYS A 75 -2.56 11.50 -9.31
C LYS A 75 -2.54 11.34 -10.83
N MET A 76 -1.41 10.93 -11.40
CA MET A 76 -1.31 10.63 -12.83
C MET A 76 -2.22 9.47 -13.23
N ILE A 77 -2.27 8.40 -12.41
CA ILE A 77 -3.15 7.25 -12.66
C ILE A 77 -4.62 7.66 -12.55
N ALA A 78 -4.99 8.46 -11.56
CA ALA A 78 -6.33 9.02 -11.44
C ALA A 78 -6.74 9.76 -12.72
N ALA A 79 -5.88 10.65 -13.22
CA ALA A 79 -6.11 11.40 -14.44
C ALA A 79 -6.23 10.51 -15.71
N LEU A 80 -5.68 9.30 -15.70
CA LEU A 80 -5.85 8.32 -16.77
C LEU A 80 -7.17 7.54 -16.66
N VAL A 81 -7.58 7.20 -15.43
CA VAL A 81 -8.75 6.36 -15.15
C VAL A 81 -10.07 7.13 -15.21
N GLU A 82 -10.14 8.29 -14.59
CA GLU A 82 -11.36 9.09 -14.42
C GLU A 82 -12.08 9.46 -15.74
N PRO A 83 -11.37 9.75 -16.85
CA PRO A 83 -12.05 10.01 -18.12
C PRO A 83 -12.88 8.83 -18.69
N SER A 84 -12.64 7.60 -18.22
CA SER A 84 -13.45 6.43 -18.57
C SER A 84 -14.83 6.41 -17.88
N GLY A 85 -15.03 7.27 -16.88
CA GLY A 85 -16.17 7.26 -15.97
C GLY A 85 -16.06 6.25 -14.83
N ALA A 86 -14.94 5.52 -14.72
CA ALA A 86 -14.64 4.66 -13.58
C ALA A 86 -14.08 5.49 -12.41
N GLY A 87 -14.36 5.03 -11.18
CA GLY A 87 -13.76 5.59 -9.98
C GLY A 87 -12.31 5.16 -9.82
N PHE A 88 -11.44 6.08 -9.38
CA PHE A 88 -10.09 5.75 -8.97
C PHE A 88 -9.94 5.78 -7.44
N VAL A 89 -9.14 4.85 -6.91
CA VAL A 89 -8.78 4.79 -5.49
C VAL A 89 -7.29 4.50 -5.35
N ASP A 90 -6.57 5.39 -4.68
CA ASP A 90 -5.20 5.20 -4.21
C ASP A 90 -5.21 4.34 -2.97
N GLY A 91 -4.46 3.25 -2.93
CA GLY A 91 -4.41 2.32 -1.83
C GLY A 91 -2.98 1.99 -1.38
N ALA A 92 -2.74 2.03 -0.09
CA ALA A 92 -1.45 1.75 0.52
C ALA A 92 -1.55 0.62 1.55
N MET A 93 -0.96 -0.53 1.26
CA MET A 93 -0.86 -1.65 2.22
C MET A 93 0.15 -1.30 3.32
N MET A 94 -0.31 -1.34 4.59
CA MET A 94 0.42 -0.89 5.77
C MET A 94 1.01 -2.04 6.60
N GLY A 95 1.35 -3.16 5.99
CA GLY A 95 1.90 -4.32 6.70
C GLY A 95 2.44 -5.39 5.78
N ALA A 96 2.90 -6.50 6.37
CA ALA A 96 3.47 -7.63 5.67
C ALA A 96 2.38 -8.60 5.22
N LEU A 97 2.15 -8.72 3.91
CA LEU A 97 1.19 -9.67 3.33
C LEU A 97 1.39 -11.12 3.80
N PRO A 98 2.64 -11.65 3.92
CA PRO A 98 2.82 -13.01 4.42
C PRO A 98 2.29 -13.26 5.85
N VAL A 99 2.16 -12.19 6.66
CA VAL A 99 1.67 -12.27 8.04
C VAL A 99 0.16 -12.10 8.11
N TYR A 100 -0.38 -11.12 7.41
CA TYR A 100 -1.79 -10.70 7.56
C TYR A 100 -2.68 -11.18 6.41
N GLY A 101 -2.10 -11.64 5.30
CA GLY A 101 -2.85 -12.01 4.10
C GLY A 101 -3.76 -10.86 3.63
N HIS A 102 -4.96 -11.18 3.20
CA HIS A 102 -5.97 -10.21 2.75
C HIS A 102 -6.51 -9.29 3.86
N LYS A 103 -6.19 -9.57 5.14
CA LYS A 103 -6.58 -8.74 6.30
C LYS A 103 -5.56 -7.65 6.63
N VAL A 104 -4.49 -7.51 5.83
CA VAL A 104 -3.54 -6.42 6.01
C VAL A 104 -4.28 -5.09 6.01
N LEU A 105 -3.88 -4.17 6.91
CA LEU A 105 -4.43 -2.83 6.91
C LEU A 105 -4.08 -2.12 5.59
N ILE A 106 -5.09 -1.58 4.91
CA ILE A 106 -4.93 -0.81 3.68
C ILE A 106 -5.55 0.56 3.90
N TYR A 107 -4.74 1.60 3.83
CA TYR A 107 -5.25 2.95 3.75
C TYR A 107 -5.67 3.24 2.32
N VAL A 108 -6.82 3.90 2.16
CA VAL A 108 -7.37 4.25 0.84
C VAL A 108 -7.78 5.70 0.79
N ALA A 109 -7.55 6.34 -0.35
CA ALA A 109 -7.90 7.73 -0.62
C ALA A 109 -8.46 7.90 -2.03
N GLY A 110 -9.28 8.92 -2.24
CA GLY A 110 -9.99 9.21 -3.47
C GLY A 110 -11.50 9.32 -3.26
N LEU A 111 -12.21 9.94 -4.18
CA LEU A 111 -13.68 10.15 -4.09
C LEU A 111 -14.47 8.85 -3.94
N HIS A 112 -13.97 7.75 -4.50
CA HIS A 112 -14.60 6.42 -4.44
C HIS A 112 -14.04 5.52 -3.32
N ALA A 113 -13.16 6.03 -2.45
CA ALA A 113 -12.51 5.25 -1.38
C ALA A 113 -13.52 4.68 -0.37
N GLY A 114 -14.59 5.42 -0.05
CA GLY A 114 -15.65 4.95 0.85
C GLY A 114 -16.42 3.77 0.29
N GLU A 115 -16.74 3.78 -0.99
CA GLU A 115 -17.42 2.69 -1.68
C GLU A 115 -16.52 1.46 -1.81
N ALA A 116 -15.27 1.65 -2.21
CA ALA A 116 -14.27 0.59 -2.28
C ALA A 116 -14.08 -0.09 -0.90
N ALA A 117 -13.97 0.68 0.18
CA ALA A 117 -13.86 0.15 1.52
C ALA A 117 -15.10 -0.64 1.93
N ARG A 118 -16.30 -0.17 1.64
CA ARG A 118 -17.55 -0.88 1.92
C ARG A 118 -17.60 -2.24 1.20
N ILE A 119 -17.25 -2.27 -0.09
CA ILE A 119 -17.26 -3.50 -0.91
C ILE A 119 -16.23 -4.49 -0.38
N LEU A 120 -14.97 -4.09 -0.26
CA LEU A 120 -13.87 -5.01 0.05
C LEU A 120 -13.88 -5.46 1.51
N ASN A 121 -14.29 -4.61 2.46
CA ASN A 121 -14.43 -4.99 3.87
C ASN A 121 -15.56 -6.02 4.06
N ALA A 122 -16.62 -5.99 3.25
CA ALA A 122 -17.64 -7.04 3.25
C ALA A 122 -17.09 -8.43 2.83
N HIS A 123 -15.96 -8.45 2.13
CA HIS A 123 -15.22 -9.67 1.77
C HIS A 123 -14.06 -9.99 2.73
N GLY A 124 -14.01 -9.34 3.90
CA GLY A 124 -13.04 -9.64 4.96
C GLY A 124 -11.69 -8.93 4.82
N MET A 125 -11.54 -7.99 3.89
CA MET A 125 -10.37 -7.12 3.82
C MET A 125 -10.45 -6.03 4.93
N ASN A 126 -9.39 -5.23 5.08
CA ASN A 126 -9.32 -4.19 6.12
C ASN A 126 -8.88 -2.86 5.51
N LEU A 127 -9.82 -2.19 4.85
CA LEU A 127 -9.62 -0.89 4.24
C LEU A 127 -10.09 0.23 5.19
N LYS A 128 -9.28 1.29 5.31
CA LYS A 128 -9.61 2.52 6.05
C LYS A 128 -9.43 3.73 5.15
N VAL A 129 -10.47 4.53 5.01
CA VAL A 129 -10.43 5.79 4.27
C VAL A 129 -9.61 6.81 5.06
N VAL A 130 -8.66 7.47 4.38
CA VAL A 130 -7.77 8.48 4.98
C VAL A 130 -7.84 9.84 4.29
N GLY A 131 -8.57 9.94 3.18
CA GLY A 131 -8.77 11.20 2.46
C GLY A 131 -9.54 11.02 1.16
N GLU A 132 -9.80 12.13 0.48
CA GLU A 132 -10.58 12.18 -0.76
C GLU A 132 -9.70 12.41 -1.99
N GLU A 133 -8.43 12.76 -1.81
CA GLU A 133 -7.51 13.08 -2.90
C GLU A 133 -6.58 11.90 -3.19
N PRO A 134 -6.42 11.50 -4.47
CA PRO A 134 -5.41 10.53 -4.89
C PRO A 134 -4.00 10.95 -4.45
N GLY A 135 -3.22 10.00 -3.97
CA GLY A 135 -1.87 10.23 -3.45
C GLY A 135 -1.80 10.39 -1.92
N GLN A 136 -2.92 10.60 -1.22
CA GLN A 136 -2.90 10.76 0.25
C GLN A 136 -2.55 9.44 0.97
N ALA A 137 -3.09 8.30 0.54
CA ALA A 137 -2.76 7.01 1.13
C ALA A 137 -1.29 6.63 0.86
N SER A 138 -0.83 6.82 -0.37
CA SER A 138 0.57 6.61 -0.76
C SER A 138 1.53 7.54 -0.02
N ALA A 139 1.15 8.81 0.21
CA ALA A 139 1.94 9.75 1.00
C ALA A 139 2.15 9.29 2.44
N ILE A 140 1.08 8.81 3.10
CA ILE A 140 1.19 8.27 4.46
C ILE A 140 2.20 7.12 4.51
N LYS A 141 2.14 6.18 3.58
CA LYS A 141 3.08 5.06 3.50
C LYS A 141 4.51 5.53 3.25
N LEU A 142 4.71 6.48 2.33
CA LEU A 142 6.02 7.02 2.00
C LEU A 142 6.66 7.73 3.21
N ILE A 143 5.90 8.60 3.88
CA ILE A 143 6.35 9.34 5.06
C ILE A 143 6.68 8.37 6.20
N LEU A 144 5.82 7.39 6.47
CA LEU A 144 6.09 6.36 7.48
C LEU A 144 7.34 5.54 7.15
N SER A 145 7.59 5.30 5.86
CA SER A 145 8.79 4.56 5.41
C SER A 145 10.09 5.28 5.74
N ILE A 146 10.11 6.61 5.82
CA ILE A 146 11.29 7.38 6.26
C ILE A 146 11.69 6.95 7.67
N VAL A 147 10.72 6.93 8.59
CA VAL A 147 10.98 6.56 9.99
C VAL A 147 11.31 5.08 10.11
N THR A 148 10.49 4.20 9.53
CA THR A 148 10.65 2.75 9.73
C THR A 148 11.94 2.20 9.12
N LYS A 149 12.31 2.67 7.93
CA LYS A 149 13.59 2.26 7.29
C LYS A 149 14.79 2.96 7.90
N GLY A 150 14.67 4.26 8.21
CA GLY A 150 15.72 5.02 8.87
C GLY A 150 16.03 4.46 10.26
N PHE A 151 14.99 4.19 11.06
CA PHE A 151 15.15 3.59 12.37
C PHE A 151 15.78 2.19 12.30
N GLY A 152 15.37 1.37 11.31
CA GLY A 152 15.99 0.07 11.07
C GLY A 152 17.50 0.18 10.77
N ALA A 153 17.92 1.13 9.95
CA ALA A 153 19.31 1.37 9.64
C ALA A 153 20.10 1.82 10.90
N LEU A 154 19.54 2.76 11.66
CA LEU A 154 20.15 3.22 12.92
C LEU A 154 20.29 2.09 13.96
N LEU A 155 19.30 1.18 14.06
CA LEU A 155 19.39 0.01 14.93
C LEU A 155 20.52 -0.93 14.50
N VAL A 156 20.69 -1.18 13.21
CA VAL A 156 21.78 -2.01 12.71
C VAL A 156 23.13 -1.38 13.03
N GLU A 157 23.32 -0.07 12.78
CA GLU A 157 24.55 0.64 13.14
C GLU A 157 24.85 0.59 14.65
N MET A 158 23.84 0.84 15.47
CA MET A 158 23.94 0.76 16.91
C MET A 158 24.38 -0.64 17.37
N LEU A 159 23.78 -1.71 16.81
CA LEU A 159 24.14 -3.09 17.15
C LEU A 159 25.56 -3.43 16.73
N LEU A 160 25.99 -3.03 15.53
CA LEU A 160 27.36 -3.25 15.06
C LEU A 160 28.39 -2.53 15.94
N ALA A 161 28.11 -1.27 16.29
CA ALA A 161 28.96 -0.52 17.20
C ALA A 161 29.02 -1.14 18.60
N SER A 162 27.87 -1.53 19.15
CA SER A 162 27.83 -2.16 20.50
C SER A 162 28.57 -3.50 20.50
N HIS A 163 28.51 -4.27 19.42
CA HIS A 163 29.26 -5.51 19.28
C HIS A 163 30.76 -5.29 19.28
N GLN A 164 31.25 -4.24 18.60
CA GLN A 164 32.67 -3.90 18.58
C GLN A 164 33.24 -3.62 19.98
N TYR A 165 32.43 -3.03 20.87
CA TYR A 165 32.79 -2.71 22.24
C TYR A 165 32.32 -3.75 23.26
N GLN A 166 31.64 -4.83 22.86
CA GLN A 166 31.09 -5.89 23.71
C GLN A 166 30.10 -5.35 24.77
N VAL A 167 29.21 -4.44 24.38
CA VAL A 167 28.24 -3.75 25.26
C VAL A 167 26.81 -3.83 24.79
N GLU A 168 26.45 -4.88 24.04
CA GLU A 168 25.12 -5.02 23.39
C GLU A 168 23.98 -4.98 24.43
N GLU A 169 24.12 -5.75 25.53
CA GLU A 169 23.05 -5.87 26.54
C GLU A 169 22.76 -4.53 27.23
N PRO A 170 23.73 -3.78 27.78
CA PRO A 170 23.48 -2.47 28.39
C PRO A 170 22.96 -1.44 27.39
N VAL A 171 23.37 -1.48 26.09
CA VAL A 171 22.86 -0.58 25.06
C VAL A 171 21.41 -0.86 24.76
N LEU A 172 21.01 -2.14 24.61
CA LEU A 172 19.61 -2.52 24.39
C LEU A 172 18.73 -2.17 25.60
N LEU A 173 19.24 -2.35 26.82
CA LEU A 173 18.51 -1.95 28.02
C LEU A 173 18.27 -0.44 28.07
N ALA A 174 19.27 0.37 27.73
CA ALA A 174 19.17 1.83 27.69
C ALA A 174 18.16 2.27 26.58
N LEU A 175 18.19 1.62 25.41
CA LEU A 175 17.24 1.88 24.33
C LEU A 175 15.79 1.58 24.76
N ASN A 176 15.55 0.45 25.43
CA ASN A 176 14.24 0.12 25.98
C ASN A 176 13.73 1.19 26.97
N GLN A 177 14.62 1.73 27.81
CA GLN A 177 14.27 2.82 28.73
C GLN A 177 13.95 4.12 27.97
N PHE A 178 14.66 4.40 26.89
CA PHE A 178 14.39 5.57 26.04
C PHE A 178 12.98 5.57 25.46
N PHE A 179 12.45 4.39 25.08
CA PHE A 179 11.11 4.20 24.55
C PHE A 179 10.05 3.79 25.60
N ALA A 180 10.39 3.71 26.86
CA ALA A 180 9.50 3.18 27.92
C ALA A 180 8.16 3.93 28.06
N LYS A 181 8.10 5.21 27.66
CA LYS A 181 6.87 6.04 27.69
C LYS A 181 6.13 6.09 26.36
N GLY A 182 6.54 5.27 25.38
CA GLY A 182 5.96 5.24 24.04
C GLY A 182 6.57 6.25 23.07
N LEU A 183 6.21 6.12 21.81
CA LEU A 183 6.74 6.95 20.73
C LEU A 183 6.34 8.42 20.86
N ASP A 184 5.11 8.69 21.29
CA ASP A 184 4.60 10.07 21.46
C ASP A 184 5.49 10.89 22.39
N ALA A 185 5.91 10.31 23.54
CA ALA A 185 6.80 10.98 24.47
C ALA A 185 8.22 11.22 23.92
N VAL A 186 8.66 10.38 22.98
CA VAL A 186 9.93 10.59 22.27
C VAL A 186 9.80 11.73 21.27
N VAL A 187 8.73 11.74 20.48
CA VAL A 187 8.43 12.81 19.52
C VAL A 187 8.32 14.17 20.22
N ASP A 188 7.55 14.25 21.30
CA ASP A 188 7.41 15.49 22.09
C ASP A 188 8.75 16.03 22.60
N ARG A 189 9.67 15.14 23.02
CA ARG A 189 11.00 15.53 23.47
C ARG A 189 11.83 16.15 22.34
N PHE A 190 11.76 15.59 21.12
CA PHE A 190 12.48 16.14 19.97
C PHE A 190 11.88 17.46 19.50
N VAL A 191 10.55 17.54 19.40
CA VAL A 191 9.87 18.79 19.02
C VAL A 191 10.14 19.91 20.03
N ALA A 192 10.11 19.61 21.33
CA ALA A 192 10.42 20.60 22.37
C ALA A 192 11.90 21.05 22.36
N SER A 193 12.84 20.21 21.93
CA SER A 193 14.26 20.57 21.85
C SER A 193 14.60 21.46 20.66
N ASP A 194 13.83 21.40 19.57
CA ASP A 194 14.03 22.22 18.38
C ASP A 194 13.27 23.57 18.46
N ALA A 195 12.49 23.78 19.52
CA ALA A 195 11.77 25.03 19.79
C ALA A 195 12.62 26.09 20.54
N VAL A 196 13.95 25.92 20.57
CA VAL A 196 14.90 26.84 21.20
C VAL A 196 15.66 27.66 20.14
#